data_88671d893bd750ebf732b9e97e64105b
#
_entry.id   88671d893bd750ebf732b9e97e64105b
#
_cell.length_a   1.000
_cell.length_b   1.000
_cell.length_c   1.000
_cell.angle_alpha   90.00
_cell.angle_beta   90.00
_cell.angle_gamma   90.00
#
_symmetry.space_group_name_H-M   'P 1'
#
loop_
_entity.id
_entity.type
_entity.pdbx_description
1 polymer ?
#
loop_
_entity_poly.entity_id
_entity_poly.type
_entity_poly.pdbx_seq_one_letter_code
_entity_poly.pdbx_strand_id
1 'polypeptide(L)'
;MVTLAIHLFLIVYQLAFLASIPVWIILHGPALWFLVYCASVLGVNNLICGLLNGPAYLDSKIDIAYPESHNKERWIFLNGVAVGSHWLQANIDRLALTFRRPVRGVHNPTAGIVFDLAQCLLERNFSYSTDDVRVAYKQIKDALVDSNYDKIVLILHSQGGIQGSLIVPQTLLSQLEIYTFGNAANHFNNPHWDLRTYLSNINAETQRDHTIKSIGHIEHYAHSGDFVAQWGILNFTKVANWFMGRVFERPGDGHLLNQHYLNAMFPLGDDGTVREKNEFMETAVQMAEPKDCDSEAASHETAPALPVGSGVVRATNGINSSSHRNRREGMLESLITHMTPSVGAGSSLVQDVNSPVHKIVNRQSSTLRVKDFSRLWQYRNGKSPPPEAQQLREEAAKRQASW
;
A
#
# COMPACT_ATOMS: atom_id res chain seq x y z
N MET A 1 -17.99 15.09 -15.48
CA MET A 1 -18.01 16.56 -15.27
C MET A 1 -18.72 16.93 -13.97
N VAL A 2 -19.96 16.47 -13.71
CA VAL A 2 -20.69 16.77 -12.46
C VAL A 2 -19.92 16.38 -11.20
N THR A 3 -19.41 15.15 -11.13
CA THR A 3 -18.61 14.65 -9.99
C THR A 3 -17.40 15.55 -9.69
N LEU A 4 -16.68 15.97 -10.73
CA LEU A 4 -15.53 16.88 -10.56
C LEU A 4 -15.96 18.25 -10.04
N ALA A 5 -17.09 18.79 -10.53
CA ALA A 5 -17.62 20.06 -10.04
C ALA A 5 -18.02 19.98 -8.56
N ILE A 6 -18.63 18.87 -8.13
CA ILE A 6 -18.95 18.63 -6.72
C ILE A 6 -17.68 18.59 -5.86
N HIS A 7 -16.63 17.89 -6.31
CA HIS A 7 -15.34 17.86 -5.56
C HIS A 7 -14.71 19.25 -5.46
N LEU A 8 -14.67 20.02 -6.54
CA LEU A 8 -14.15 21.39 -6.51
C LEU A 8 -14.95 22.29 -5.56
N PHE A 9 -16.28 22.19 -5.60
CA PHE A 9 -17.14 22.89 -4.65
C PHE A 9 -16.83 22.50 -3.21
N LEU A 10 -16.74 21.20 -2.91
CA LEU A 10 -16.44 20.69 -1.58
C LEU A 10 -15.07 21.19 -1.07
N ILE A 11 -14.05 21.26 -1.92
CA ILE A 11 -12.73 21.79 -1.55
C ILE A 11 -12.87 23.24 -1.06
N VAL A 12 -13.52 24.11 -1.84
CA VAL A 12 -13.71 25.51 -1.46
C VAL A 12 -14.54 25.62 -0.19
N TYR A 13 -15.63 24.86 -0.10
CA TYR A 13 -16.52 24.85 1.05
C TYR A 13 -15.81 24.42 2.34
N GLN A 14 -15.04 23.34 2.29
CA GLN A 14 -14.28 22.80 3.43
C GLN A 14 -13.14 23.74 3.86
N LEU A 15 -12.41 24.32 2.90
CA LEU A 15 -11.35 25.29 3.22
C LEU A 15 -11.95 26.56 3.84
N ALA A 16 -13.10 27.06 3.34
CA ALA A 16 -13.79 28.19 3.93
C ALA A 16 -14.27 27.89 5.36
N PHE A 17 -14.78 26.69 5.60
CA PHE A 17 -15.15 26.23 6.93
C PHE A 17 -13.94 26.24 7.88
N LEU A 18 -12.84 25.60 7.48
CA LEU A 18 -11.62 25.56 8.29
C LEU A 18 -11.07 26.97 8.57
N ALA A 19 -11.08 27.86 7.59
CA ALA A 19 -10.66 29.25 7.75
C ALA A 19 -11.58 30.07 8.68
N SER A 20 -12.87 29.69 8.81
CA SER A 20 -13.82 30.37 9.68
C SER A 20 -13.62 30.03 11.17
N ILE A 21 -13.04 28.87 11.51
CA ILE A 21 -12.87 28.41 12.90
C ILE A 21 -12.02 29.39 13.74
N PRO A 22 -10.84 29.86 13.28
CA PRO A 22 -10.07 30.88 14.01
C PRO A 22 -10.83 32.19 14.22
N VAL A 23 -11.66 32.59 13.22
CA VAL A 23 -12.47 33.81 13.34
C VAL A 23 -13.48 33.69 14.46
N TRP A 24 -14.19 32.54 14.59
CA TRP A 24 -15.07 32.27 15.70
C TRP A 24 -14.39 32.33 17.06
N ILE A 25 -13.19 31.78 17.14
CA ILE A 25 -12.38 31.79 18.38
C ILE A 25 -11.99 33.23 18.75
N ILE A 26 -11.53 34.04 17.79
CA ILE A 26 -11.12 35.42 18.00
C ILE A 26 -12.31 36.31 18.41
N LEU A 27 -13.46 36.10 17.82
CA LEU A 27 -14.66 36.89 18.11
C LEU A 27 -15.35 36.49 19.41
N HIS A 28 -14.87 35.45 20.13
CA HIS A 28 -15.41 34.99 21.40
C HIS A 28 -16.94 34.77 21.35
N GLY A 29 -17.46 34.26 20.22
CA GLY A 29 -18.85 33.97 20.04
C GLY A 29 -19.37 32.92 21.05
N PRO A 30 -20.68 32.92 21.39
CA PRO A 30 -21.25 31.91 22.28
C PRO A 30 -21.00 30.50 21.77
N ALA A 31 -20.47 29.60 22.63
CA ALA A 31 -20.12 28.22 22.25
C ALA A 31 -21.29 27.44 21.61
N LEU A 32 -22.53 27.69 22.06
CA LEU A 32 -23.70 27.05 21.49
C LEU A 32 -23.88 27.39 20.00
N TRP A 33 -23.72 28.65 19.63
CA TRP A 33 -23.84 29.08 18.23
C TRP A 33 -22.72 28.53 17.36
N PHE A 34 -21.50 28.43 17.92
CA PHE A 34 -20.40 27.76 17.24
C PHE A 34 -20.69 26.28 16.98
N LEU A 35 -21.23 25.56 17.95
CA LEU A 35 -21.64 24.16 17.79
C LEU A 35 -22.74 24.01 16.74
N VAL A 36 -23.75 24.86 16.75
CA VAL A 36 -24.83 24.86 15.74
C VAL A 36 -24.26 25.16 14.34
N TYR A 37 -23.33 26.12 14.24
CA TYR A 37 -22.64 26.42 12.99
C TYR A 37 -21.88 25.21 12.47
N CYS A 38 -21.01 24.60 13.29
CA CYS A 38 -20.27 23.40 12.91
C CYS A 38 -21.21 22.25 12.50
N ALA A 39 -22.23 21.97 13.27
CA ALA A 39 -23.21 20.92 12.96
C ALA A 39 -23.91 21.18 11.63
N SER A 40 -24.28 22.43 11.35
CA SER A 40 -24.92 22.83 10.10
C SER A 40 -23.99 22.66 8.90
N VAL A 41 -22.74 23.13 9.02
CA VAL A 41 -21.74 23.01 7.94
C VAL A 41 -21.42 21.55 7.66
N LEU A 42 -21.17 20.75 8.69
CA LEU A 42 -20.90 19.32 8.53
C LEU A 42 -22.11 18.55 8.03
N GLY A 43 -23.33 18.93 8.42
CA GLY A 43 -24.57 18.37 7.91
C GLY A 43 -24.74 18.62 6.39
N VAL A 44 -24.53 19.87 5.94
CA VAL A 44 -24.56 20.22 4.52
C VAL A 44 -23.45 19.48 3.75
N ASN A 45 -22.24 19.41 4.30
CA ASN A 45 -21.14 18.63 3.70
C ASN A 45 -21.57 17.17 3.46
N ASN A 46 -22.13 16.54 4.48
CA ASN A 46 -22.56 15.15 4.41
C ASN A 46 -23.67 14.93 3.37
N LEU A 47 -24.64 15.85 3.26
CA LEU A 47 -25.66 15.81 2.23
C LEU A 47 -25.07 15.88 0.82
N ILE A 48 -24.09 16.76 0.60
CA ILE A 48 -23.44 16.91 -0.71
C ILE A 48 -22.58 15.66 -1.01
N CYS A 49 -21.84 15.15 -0.02
CA CYS A 49 -21.07 13.93 -0.18
C CYS A 49 -21.95 12.70 -0.46
N GLY A 50 -23.19 12.70 0.01
CA GLY A 50 -24.18 11.67 -0.31
C GLY A 50 -24.46 11.53 -1.82
N LEU A 51 -24.24 12.59 -2.60
CA LEU A 51 -24.34 12.53 -4.06
C LEU A 51 -23.17 11.81 -4.74
N LEU A 52 -22.03 11.70 -4.06
CA LEU A 52 -20.83 11.03 -4.54
C LEU A 52 -20.76 9.59 -4.04
N ASN A 53 -21.26 9.36 -2.85
CA ASN A 53 -21.19 8.08 -2.15
C ASN A 53 -22.24 7.09 -2.68
N GLY A 54 -22.02 5.82 -2.42
CA GLY A 54 -22.88 4.72 -2.85
C GLY A 54 -22.90 3.60 -1.81
N PRO A 55 -23.29 2.38 -2.20
CA PRO A 55 -23.32 1.23 -1.30
C PRO A 55 -21.92 0.87 -0.79
N ALA A 56 -21.85 0.13 0.31
CA ALA A 56 -20.60 -0.26 0.97
C ALA A 56 -19.66 -1.09 0.07
N TYR A 57 -20.18 -1.70 -0.96
CA TYR A 57 -19.38 -2.41 -1.97
C TYR A 57 -20.07 -2.39 -3.33
N LEU A 58 -19.28 -2.51 -4.37
CA LEU A 58 -19.70 -2.64 -5.76
C LEU A 58 -19.01 -3.84 -6.38
N ASP A 59 -19.70 -4.54 -7.26
CA ASP A 59 -19.08 -5.58 -8.08
C ASP A 59 -18.86 -5.04 -9.50
N SER A 60 -17.80 -5.51 -10.17
CA SER A 60 -17.51 -5.12 -11.56
C SER A 60 -18.65 -5.54 -12.48
N LYS A 61 -19.00 -4.65 -13.44
CA LYS A 61 -20.15 -4.83 -14.35
C LYS A 61 -19.75 -5.34 -15.73
N ILE A 62 -18.47 -5.54 -15.98
CA ILE A 62 -18.00 -6.03 -17.27
C ILE A 62 -18.32 -7.50 -17.37
N ASP A 63 -19.05 -7.88 -18.42
CA ASP A 63 -19.31 -9.27 -18.78
C ASP A 63 -18.02 -9.86 -19.39
N ILE A 64 -17.37 -10.73 -18.62
CA ILE A 64 -16.09 -11.33 -18.99
C ILE A 64 -16.23 -12.84 -18.93
N ALA A 65 -16.01 -13.50 -20.07
CA ALA A 65 -15.80 -14.94 -20.05
C ALA A 65 -14.46 -15.25 -19.37
N TYR A 66 -14.48 -16.01 -18.29
CA TYR A 66 -13.30 -16.47 -17.58
C TYR A 66 -13.38 -17.98 -17.29
N PRO A 67 -12.24 -18.67 -17.19
CA PRO A 67 -12.21 -20.11 -16.90
C PRO A 67 -12.84 -20.43 -15.53
N GLU A 68 -13.53 -21.56 -15.42
CA GLU A 68 -14.11 -22.04 -14.16
C GLU A 68 -13.08 -22.16 -13.01
N SER A 69 -11.82 -22.42 -13.34
CA SER A 69 -10.73 -22.46 -12.38
C SER A 69 -10.55 -21.15 -11.60
N HIS A 70 -11.02 -20.02 -12.13
CA HIS A 70 -10.95 -18.72 -11.46
C HIS A 70 -12.10 -18.48 -10.48
N ASN A 71 -13.12 -19.34 -10.45
CA ASN A 71 -14.24 -19.22 -9.51
C ASN A 71 -13.80 -19.37 -8.05
N LYS A 72 -12.63 -19.97 -7.82
CA LYS A 72 -12.03 -20.11 -6.49
C LYS A 72 -11.14 -18.95 -6.08
N GLU A 73 -11.05 -17.91 -6.90
CA GLU A 73 -10.33 -16.69 -6.59
C GLU A 73 -11.31 -15.56 -6.25
N ARG A 74 -11.04 -14.83 -5.16
CA ARG A 74 -11.80 -13.63 -4.79
C ARG A 74 -10.90 -12.41 -4.93
N TRP A 75 -11.26 -11.48 -5.81
CA TRP A 75 -10.55 -10.24 -6.03
C TRP A 75 -11.27 -9.09 -5.34
N ILE A 76 -10.56 -8.38 -4.46
CA ILE A 76 -11.08 -7.28 -3.66
C ILE A 76 -10.23 -6.04 -3.91
N PHE A 77 -10.87 -4.90 -4.15
CA PHE A 77 -10.22 -3.62 -4.34
C PHE A 77 -10.63 -2.62 -3.27
N LEU A 78 -9.64 -1.95 -2.63
CA LEU A 78 -9.85 -0.83 -1.72
C LEU A 78 -9.36 0.45 -2.39
N ASN A 79 -10.25 1.44 -2.49
CA ASN A 79 -9.96 2.73 -3.08
C ASN A 79 -9.26 3.70 -2.10
N GLY A 80 -8.75 4.81 -2.65
CA GLY A 80 -8.18 5.93 -1.91
C GLY A 80 -9.20 7.01 -1.54
N VAL A 81 -8.69 8.17 -1.13
CA VAL A 81 -9.46 9.37 -0.81
C VAL A 81 -10.23 9.91 -2.02
N ALA A 82 -11.32 10.61 -1.78
CA ALA A 82 -12.13 11.32 -2.78
C ALA A 82 -12.67 10.44 -3.92
N VAL A 83 -12.72 9.12 -3.75
CA VAL A 83 -13.23 8.19 -4.75
C VAL A 83 -14.70 7.89 -4.48
N GLY A 84 -15.59 8.63 -5.14
CA GLY A 84 -17.02 8.34 -5.10
C GLY A 84 -17.36 7.03 -5.85
N SER A 85 -18.60 6.57 -5.70
CA SER A 85 -19.10 5.31 -6.25
C SER A 85 -18.87 5.16 -7.77
N HIS A 86 -18.99 6.27 -8.51
CA HIS A 86 -18.77 6.27 -9.96
C HIS A 86 -17.30 5.96 -10.34
N TRP A 87 -16.33 6.53 -9.62
CA TRP A 87 -14.92 6.26 -9.87
C TRP A 87 -14.51 4.90 -9.35
N LEU A 88 -15.08 4.45 -8.23
CA LEU A 88 -14.89 3.09 -7.75
C LEU A 88 -15.33 2.07 -8.81
N GLN A 89 -16.53 2.26 -9.41
CA GLN A 89 -17.01 1.39 -10.48
C GLN A 89 -16.06 1.37 -11.67
N ALA A 90 -15.57 2.53 -12.12
CA ALA A 90 -14.62 2.60 -13.23
C ALA A 90 -13.28 1.91 -12.91
N ASN A 91 -12.81 1.98 -11.66
CA ASN A 91 -11.59 1.30 -11.24
C ASN A 91 -11.75 -0.22 -11.23
N ILE A 92 -12.83 -0.75 -10.64
CA ILE A 92 -13.05 -2.20 -10.59
C ILE A 92 -13.36 -2.79 -11.96
N ASP A 93 -14.07 -2.05 -12.82
CA ASP A 93 -14.32 -2.48 -14.19
C ASP A 93 -13.02 -2.53 -15.00
N ARG A 94 -12.11 -1.55 -14.80
CA ARG A 94 -10.79 -1.56 -15.42
C ARG A 94 -9.92 -2.72 -14.94
N LEU A 95 -9.93 -3.00 -13.64
CA LEU A 95 -9.23 -4.15 -13.06
C LEU A 95 -9.80 -5.48 -13.59
N ALA A 96 -11.13 -5.59 -13.63
CA ALA A 96 -11.79 -6.78 -14.16
C ALA A 96 -11.43 -7.02 -15.63
N LEU A 97 -11.40 -5.98 -16.45
CA LEU A 97 -10.99 -6.07 -17.85
C LEU A 97 -9.52 -6.48 -18.00
N THR A 98 -8.64 -5.93 -17.16
CA THR A 98 -7.20 -6.18 -17.19
C THR A 98 -6.86 -7.63 -16.84
N PHE A 99 -7.48 -8.15 -15.79
CA PHE A 99 -7.14 -9.46 -15.22
C PHE A 99 -8.11 -10.57 -15.60
N ARG A 100 -9.21 -10.23 -16.27
CA ARG A 100 -10.30 -11.17 -16.62
C ARG A 100 -10.81 -11.94 -15.40
N ARG A 101 -11.12 -11.20 -14.32
CA ARG A 101 -11.71 -11.69 -13.07
C ARG A 101 -12.78 -10.74 -12.56
N PRO A 102 -13.85 -11.26 -11.93
CA PRO A 102 -14.79 -10.41 -11.22
C PRO A 102 -14.08 -9.75 -10.02
N VAL A 103 -14.23 -8.43 -9.91
CA VAL A 103 -13.59 -7.62 -8.85
C VAL A 103 -14.67 -6.98 -8.00
N ARG A 104 -14.58 -7.16 -6.68
CA ARG A 104 -15.38 -6.43 -5.70
C ARG A 104 -14.62 -5.23 -5.18
N GLY A 105 -15.17 -4.02 -5.36
CA GLY A 105 -14.68 -2.80 -4.74
C GLY A 105 -15.36 -2.57 -3.40
N VAL A 106 -14.58 -2.45 -2.35
CA VAL A 106 -15.06 -1.98 -1.04
C VAL A 106 -15.04 -0.46 -1.08
N HIS A 107 -16.20 0.15 -0.90
CA HIS A 107 -16.33 1.59 -0.97
C HIS A 107 -15.83 2.25 0.31
N ASN A 108 -14.85 3.15 0.15
CA ASN A 108 -14.44 4.08 1.19
C ASN A 108 -15.20 5.39 0.96
N PRO A 109 -16.27 5.68 1.70
CA PRO A 109 -17.10 6.86 1.48
C PRO A 109 -16.30 8.14 1.64
N THR A 110 -16.45 9.08 0.69
CA THR A 110 -15.76 10.36 0.80
C THR A 110 -16.57 11.35 1.66
N ALA A 111 -15.87 12.02 2.56
CA ALA A 111 -16.35 13.20 3.27
C ALA A 111 -15.91 14.51 2.58
N GLY A 112 -15.32 14.38 1.37
CA GLY A 112 -14.69 15.44 0.60
C GLY A 112 -13.17 15.48 0.84
N ILE A 113 -12.40 15.80 -0.20
CA ILE A 113 -10.96 15.58 -0.26
C ILE A 113 -10.17 16.16 0.93
N VAL A 114 -10.57 17.32 1.47
CA VAL A 114 -9.86 17.96 2.60
C VAL A 114 -10.07 17.16 3.89
N PHE A 115 -11.28 16.70 4.15
CA PHE A 115 -11.58 15.88 5.31
C PHE A 115 -11.05 14.46 5.17
N ASP A 116 -11.11 13.89 3.97
CA ASP A 116 -10.52 12.58 3.67
C ASP A 116 -8.99 12.59 3.90
N LEU A 117 -8.30 13.69 3.52
CA LEU A 117 -6.87 13.84 3.81
C LEU A 117 -6.60 13.94 5.31
N ALA A 118 -7.44 14.65 6.07
CA ALA A 118 -7.32 14.69 7.53
C ALA A 118 -7.53 13.31 8.16
N GLN A 119 -8.54 12.56 7.70
CA GLN A 119 -8.78 11.18 8.12
C GLN A 119 -7.57 10.28 7.79
N CYS A 120 -7.05 10.38 6.57
CA CYS A 120 -5.87 9.65 6.11
C CYS A 120 -4.65 9.89 7.02
N LEU A 121 -4.44 11.15 7.45
CA LEU A 121 -3.39 11.49 8.41
C LEU A 121 -3.60 10.85 9.78
N LEU A 122 -4.84 10.82 10.26
CA LEU A 122 -5.17 10.19 11.54
C LEU A 122 -5.00 8.67 11.47
N GLU A 123 -5.53 8.01 10.45
CA GLU A 123 -5.35 6.57 10.23
C GLU A 123 -3.86 6.20 10.19
N ARG A 124 -3.08 6.94 9.40
CA ARG A 124 -1.67 6.67 9.19
C ARG A 124 -0.79 6.88 10.41
N ASN A 125 -0.98 8.00 11.13
CA ASN A 125 -0.07 8.40 12.20
C ASN A 125 -0.45 7.80 13.56
N PHE A 126 -1.73 7.49 13.76
CA PHE A 126 -2.24 6.97 15.03
C PHE A 126 -2.74 5.52 14.94
N SER A 127 -2.64 4.90 13.75
CA SER A 127 -3.20 3.56 13.50
C SER A 127 -4.68 3.47 13.88
N TYR A 128 -5.41 4.56 13.65
CA TYR A 128 -6.82 4.64 14.03
C TYR A 128 -7.70 3.89 13.03
N SER A 129 -8.41 2.89 13.53
CA SER A 129 -9.36 2.11 12.73
C SER A 129 -10.70 2.84 12.63
N THR A 130 -10.92 3.54 11.53
CA THR A 130 -12.20 4.16 11.16
C THR A 130 -13.27 3.10 10.87
N ASP A 131 -14.52 3.52 10.69
CA ASP A 131 -15.59 2.60 10.30
C ASP A 131 -15.32 1.97 8.93
N ASP A 132 -14.69 2.71 8.02
CA ASP A 132 -14.31 2.22 6.70
C ASP A 132 -13.29 1.10 6.78
N VAL A 133 -12.28 1.24 7.64
CA VAL A 133 -11.29 0.18 7.96
C VAL A 133 -12.00 -1.06 8.50
N ARG A 134 -12.99 -0.90 9.36
CA ARG A 134 -13.76 -2.03 9.94
C ARG A 134 -14.62 -2.73 8.90
N VAL A 135 -15.27 -1.98 8.01
CA VAL A 135 -16.06 -2.54 6.90
C VAL A 135 -15.14 -3.32 5.97
N ALA A 136 -14.00 -2.74 5.58
CA ALA A 136 -13.02 -3.41 4.73
C ALA A 136 -12.45 -4.67 5.40
N TYR A 137 -12.11 -4.61 6.69
CA TYR A 137 -11.68 -5.77 7.47
C TYR A 137 -12.71 -6.92 7.43
N LYS A 138 -13.98 -6.59 7.67
CA LYS A 138 -15.05 -7.58 7.63
C LYS A 138 -15.14 -8.27 6.27
N GLN A 139 -15.14 -7.50 5.18
CA GLN A 139 -15.22 -8.04 3.82
C GLN A 139 -14.05 -8.98 3.49
N ILE A 140 -12.83 -8.60 3.88
CA ILE A 140 -11.64 -9.41 3.66
C ILE A 140 -11.67 -10.67 4.53
N LYS A 141 -12.03 -10.52 5.81
CA LYS A 141 -12.16 -11.65 6.74
C LYS A 141 -13.20 -12.65 6.27
N ASP A 142 -14.39 -12.16 5.89
CA ASP A 142 -15.48 -13.02 5.40
C ASP A 142 -15.02 -13.80 4.15
N ALA A 143 -14.29 -13.16 3.23
CA ALA A 143 -13.74 -13.81 2.06
C ALA A 143 -12.65 -14.85 2.39
N LEU A 144 -11.81 -14.59 3.40
CA LEU A 144 -10.76 -15.51 3.83
C LEU A 144 -11.31 -16.76 4.53
N VAL A 145 -12.44 -16.61 5.23
CA VAL A 145 -13.10 -17.72 5.95
C VAL A 145 -14.03 -18.52 5.02
N ASP A 146 -14.42 -17.96 3.88
CA ASP A 146 -15.30 -18.61 2.93
C ASP A 146 -14.56 -19.75 2.20
N SER A 147 -14.95 -21.00 2.49
CA SER A 147 -14.36 -22.21 1.91
C SER A 147 -14.55 -22.36 0.39
N ASN A 148 -15.35 -21.49 -0.23
CA ASN A 148 -15.49 -21.45 -1.69
C ASN A 148 -14.27 -20.85 -2.38
N TYR A 149 -13.41 -20.11 -1.64
CA TYR A 149 -12.24 -19.45 -2.20
C TYR A 149 -10.95 -20.08 -1.67
N ASP A 150 -10.08 -20.47 -2.59
CA ASP A 150 -8.73 -20.97 -2.29
C ASP A 150 -7.70 -19.82 -2.30
N LYS A 151 -8.05 -18.68 -2.90
CA LYS A 151 -7.17 -17.51 -3.03
C LYS A 151 -7.92 -16.20 -2.95
N ILE A 152 -7.37 -15.27 -2.18
CA ILE A 152 -7.85 -13.89 -2.09
C ILE A 152 -6.78 -12.96 -2.65
N VAL A 153 -7.15 -12.15 -3.63
CA VAL A 153 -6.27 -11.11 -4.20
C VAL A 153 -6.78 -9.75 -3.76
N LEU A 154 -5.96 -9.05 -3.00
CA LEU A 154 -6.27 -7.73 -2.47
C LEU A 154 -5.49 -6.65 -3.22
N ILE A 155 -6.20 -5.76 -3.89
CA ILE A 155 -5.63 -4.62 -4.60
C ILE A 155 -5.93 -3.36 -3.81
N LEU A 156 -4.90 -2.58 -3.49
CA LEU A 156 -4.97 -1.40 -2.65
C LEU A 156 -4.43 -0.18 -3.39
N HIS A 157 -5.13 0.94 -3.32
CA HIS A 157 -4.67 2.18 -3.93
C HIS A 157 -4.69 3.32 -2.92
N SER A 158 -3.59 4.08 -2.84
CA SER A 158 -3.52 5.29 -2.03
C SER A 158 -3.80 5.04 -0.53
N GLN A 159 -4.81 5.70 0.07
CA GLN A 159 -5.30 5.46 1.43
C GLN A 159 -5.71 3.99 1.65
N GLY A 160 -6.22 3.31 0.62
CA GLY A 160 -6.49 1.87 0.69
C GLY A 160 -5.25 1.06 1.13
N GLY A 161 -4.04 1.54 0.84
CA GLY A 161 -2.78 0.97 1.35
C GLY A 161 -2.62 1.15 2.87
N ILE A 162 -3.03 2.30 3.43
CA ILE A 162 -3.04 2.52 4.89
C ILE A 162 -4.05 1.56 5.53
N GLN A 163 -5.27 1.53 5.01
CA GLN A 163 -6.32 0.64 5.50
C GLN A 163 -5.85 -0.83 5.42
N GLY A 164 -5.25 -1.24 4.30
CA GLY A 164 -4.69 -2.58 4.13
C GLY A 164 -3.61 -2.91 5.16
N SER A 165 -2.75 -1.96 5.52
CA SER A 165 -1.71 -2.17 6.55
C SER A 165 -2.29 -2.39 7.96
N LEU A 166 -3.51 -1.89 8.22
CA LEU A 166 -4.21 -2.03 9.50
C LEU A 166 -5.12 -3.27 9.56
N ILE A 167 -5.52 -3.80 8.40
CA ILE A 167 -6.59 -4.81 8.28
C ILE A 167 -6.05 -6.23 8.32
N VAL A 168 -4.77 -6.47 8.07
CA VAL A 168 -4.23 -7.83 7.89
C VAL A 168 -4.65 -8.76 9.04
N PRO A 169 -5.59 -9.71 8.81
CA PRO A 169 -6.03 -10.64 9.85
C PRO A 169 -4.90 -11.59 10.21
N GLN A 170 -4.92 -12.15 11.41
CA GLN A 170 -3.85 -13.03 11.91
C GLN A 170 -4.00 -14.51 11.48
N THR A 171 -5.02 -14.84 10.68
CA THR A 171 -5.33 -16.23 10.29
C THR A 171 -5.60 -16.35 8.79
N LEU A 172 -5.27 -17.51 8.18
CA LEU A 172 -5.51 -17.86 6.78
C LEU A 172 -4.80 -16.95 5.76
N LEU A 173 -3.71 -16.32 6.14
CA LEU A 173 -3.00 -15.33 5.31
C LEU A 173 -2.20 -15.95 4.16
N SER A 174 -1.92 -17.27 4.20
CA SER A 174 -1.22 -17.96 3.10
C SER A 174 -1.99 -17.95 1.78
N GLN A 175 -3.30 -17.76 1.83
CA GLN A 175 -4.17 -17.63 0.65
C GLN A 175 -4.25 -16.18 0.15
N LEU A 176 -3.66 -15.21 0.87
CA LEU A 176 -3.74 -13.79 0.57
C LEU A 176 -2.55 -13.33 -0.26
N GLU A 177 -2.85 -12.70 -1.39
CA GLU A 177 -1.89 -11.95 -2.19
C GLU A 177 -2.27 -10.46 -2.15
N ILE A 178 -1.31 -9.57 -1.92
CA ILE A 178 -1.56 -8.14 -1.79
C ILE A 178 -0.75 -7.36 -2.83
N TYR A 179 -1.44 -6.46 -3.53
CA TYR A 179 -0.85 -5.58 -4.53
C TYR A 179 -1.24 -4.14 -4.24
N THR A 180 -0.27 -3.25 -4.06
CA THR A 180 -0.55 -1.85 -3.76
C THR A 180 -0.03 -0.92 -4.84
N PHE A 181 -0.77 0.17 -5.08
CA PHE A 181 -0.43 1.21 -6.03
C PHE A 181 -0.41 2.57 -5.34
N GLY A 182 0.67 3.33 -5.46
CA GLY A 182 0.79 4.63 -4.80
C GLY A 182 0.49 4.59 -3.31
N ASN A 183 1.02 3.60 -2.60
CA ASN A 183 0.69 3.30 -1.21
C ASN A 183 1.07 4.45 -0.28
N ALA A 184 0.08 5.00 0.44
CA ALA A 184 0.25 6.11 1.37
C ALA A 184 0.68 5.68 2.79
N ALA A 185 0.74 4.38 3.08
CA ALA A 185 1.07 3.86 4.41
C ALA A 185 2.51 4.21 4.83
N ASN A 186 2.73 4.31 6.13
CA ASN A 186 4.06 4.48 6.72
C ASN A 186 4.70 3.14 7.11
N HIS A 187 3.95 2.05 7.09
CA HIS A 187 4.44 0.70 7.33
C HIS A 187 3.53 -0.31 6.64
N PHE A 188 4.06 -1.48 6.34
CA PHE A 188 3.29 -2.60 5.80
C PHE A 188 3.90 -3.91 6.29
N ASN A 189 3.24 -4.56 7.24
CA ASN A 189 3.77 -5.72 7.92
C ASN A 189 3.31 -7.03 7.25
N ASN A 190 4.15 -8.05 7.35
CA ASN A 190 3.78 -9.43 7.11
C ASN A 190 4.02 -10.22 8.40
N PRO A 191 2.99 -10.43 9.24
CA PRO A 191 3.15 -11.08 10.53
C PRO A 191 3.62 -12.53 10.37
N HIS A 192 4.41 -13.03 11.31
CA HIS A 192 4.75 -14.46 11.36
C HIS A 192 3.55 -15.26 11.84
N TRP A 193 3.36 -16.44 11.29
CA TRP A 193 2.17 -17.25 11.52
C TRP A 193 2.00 -17.71 12.97
N ASP A 194 3.10 -18.02 13.66
CA ASP A 194 3.11 -18.33 15.10
C ASP A 194 4.51 -18.08 15.69
N LEU A 195 4.56 -17.26 16.74
CA LEU A 195 5.81 -16.99 17.46
C LEU A 195 6.41 -18.26 18.06
N ARG A 196 5.59 -19.25 18.49
CA ARG A 196 6.08 -20.53 19.05
C ARG A 196 6.72 -21.38 17.96
N THR A 197 6.09 -21.50 16.80
CA THR A 197 6.63 -22.21 15.63
C THR A 197 7.89 -21.51 15.13
N TYR A 198 7.92 -20.19 15.11
CA TYR A 198 9.11 -19.41 14.80
C TYR A 198 10.27 -19.69 15.77
N LEU A 199 10.01 -19.64 17.08
CA LEU A 199 11.03 -19.90 18.11
C LEU A 199 11.49 -21.38 18.15
N SER A 200 10.61 -22.34 17.87
CA SER A 200 10.98 -23.76 17.76
C SER A 200 11.87 -24.02 16.55
N ASN A 201 11.67 -23.32 15.44
CA ASN A 201 12.45 -23.46 14.23
C ASN A 201 13.82 -22.76 14.29
N ILE A 202 13.95 -21.69 15.10
CA ILE A 202 15.27 -21.07 15.38
C ILE A 202 16.20 -22.05 16.09
N ASN A 203 15.65 -22.92 16.95
CA ASN A 203 16.44 -23.91 17.71
C ASN A 203 16.74 -25.19 16.92
N ALA A 204 16.08 -25.39 15.77
CA ALA A 204 16.41 -26.49 14.86
C ALA A 204 17.43 -26.00 13.83
N GLU A 205 18.69 -26.38 13.96
CA GLU A 205 19.77 -26.04 13.00
C GLU A 205 19.56 -26.53 11.57
N THR A 206 18.41 -27.11 11.27
CA THR A 206 18.08 -27.71 9.99
C THR A 206 16.97 -26.95 9.28
N GLN A 207 17.34 -26.29 8.21
CA GLN A 207 16.49 -25.60 7.24
C GLN A 207 15.90 -24.26 7.73
N ARG A 208 16.59 -23.18 7.40
CA ARG A 208 16.00 -21.84 7.27
C ARG A 208 14.97 -21.85 6.13
N ASP A 209 13.83 -22.43 6.41
CA ASP A 209 12.68 -22.33 5.52
C ASP A 209 12.11 -20.92 5.69
N HIS A 210 12.31 -20.07 4.69
CA HIS A 210 11.80 -18.69 4.63
C HIS A 210 10.27 -18.64 4.47
N THR A 211 9.58 -19.78 4.59
CA THR A 211 8.16 -19.96 4.32
C THR A 211 7.22 -19.64 5.47
N ILE A 212 7.71 -19.07 6.59
CA ILE A 212 6.88 -18.84 7.78
C ILE A 212 6.21 -17.46 7.77
N LYS A 213 6.13 -16.80 6.62
CA LYS A 213 5.38 -15.57 6.47
C LYS A 213 3.90 -15.87 6.30
N SER A 214 3.04 -15.09 6.97
CA SER A 214 1.61 -15.35 6.97
C SER A 214 0.96 -15.03 5.65
N ILE A 215 1.34 -13.92 4.98
CA ILE A 215 0.80 -13.50 3.70
C ILE A 215 1.61 -14.15 2.59
N GLY A 216 0.93 -14.82 1.68
CA GLY A 216 1.56 -15.56 0.60
C GLY A 216 2.42 -14.67 -0.31
N HIS A 217 1.91 -13.49 -0.70
CA HIS A 217 2.65 -12.61 -1.61
C HIS A 217 2.28 -11.13 -1.41
N ILE A 218 3.29 -10.23 -1.46
CA ILE A 218 3.09 -8.78 -1.36
C ILE A 218 3.94 -8.07 -2.42
N GLU A 219 3.32 -7.22 -3.23
CA GLU A 219 3.98 -6.34 -4.18
C GLU A 219 3.46 -4.90 -4.06
N HIS A 220 4.36 -3.96 -4.18
CA HIS A 220 4.09 -2.54 -4.13
C HIS A 220 4.58 -1.88 -5.41
N TYR A 221 3.73 -1.04 -6.03
CA TYR A 221 4.06 -0.30 -7.25
C TYR A 221 4.00 1.18 -6.97
N ALA A 222 5.07 1.89 -7.33
CA ALA A 222 5.21 3.30 -7.09
C ALA A 222 5.84 4.02 -8.29
N HIS A 223 5.31 5.19 -8.61
CA HIS A 223 6.01 6.15 -9.46
C HIS A 223 6.83 7.09 -8.59
N SER A 224 8.08 7.37 -8.98
CA SER A 224 8.96 8.26 -8.21
C SER A 224 8.45 9.71 -8.13
N GLY A 225 7.65 10.16 -9.11
CA GLY A 225 7.00 11.46 -9.13
C GLY A 225 5.59 11.47 -8.52
N ASP A 226 5.07 10.33 -8.05
CA ASP A 226 3.81 10.28 -7.31
C ASP A 226 4.02 10.81 -5.89
N PHE A 227 3.49 12.01 -5.61
CA PHE A 227 3.61 12.66 -4.31
C PHE A 227 3.13 11.77 -3.15
N VAL A 228 2.05 11.00 -3.34
CA VAL A 228 1.51 10.12 -2.29
C VAL A 228 2.46 8.95 -2.04
N ALA A 229 3.01 8.35 -3.09
CA ALA A 229 4.03 7.30 -2.96
C ALA A 229 5.31 7.83 -2.30
N GLN A 230 5.77 9.03 -2.66
CA GLN A 230 6.92 9.68 -2.03
C GLN A 230 6.69 9.93 -0.54
N TRP A 231 5.49 10.37 -0.17
CA TRP A 231 5.12 10.61 1.21
C TRP A 231 4.83 9.31 1.99
N GLY A 232 4.44 8.25 1.29
CA GLY A 232 4.16 6.92 1.81
C GLY A 232 5.35 5.98 1.62
N ILE A 233 5.11 4.93 0.84
CA ILE A 233 6.01 3.79 0.66
C ILE A 233 7.45 4.18 0.32
N LEU A 234 7.70 5.08 -0.64
CA LEU A 234 9.06 5.41 -1.08
C LEU A 234 9.90 6.10 0.00
N ASN A 235 9.26 6.75 0.98
CA ASN A 235 9.96 7.30 2.12
C ASN A 235 10.27 6.24 3.17
N PHE A 236 9.32 5.35 3.45
CA PHE A 236 9.41 4.42 4.58
C PHE A 236 10.09 3.09 4.24
N THR A 237 10.25 2.74 2.98
CA THR A 237 11.11 1.61 2.55
C THR A 237 12.58 1.85 2.83
N LYS A 238 12.99 3.10 3.08
CA LYS A 238 14.35 3.45 3.51
C LYS A 238 14.63 3.03 4.95
N VAL A 239 13.60 2.72 5.74
CA VAL A 239 13.69 2.27 7.12
C VAL A 239 13.56 0.75 7.14
N ALA A 240 14.57 0.06 7.65
CA ALA A 240 14.59 -1.40 7.71
C ALA A 240 13.35 -1.94 8.46
N ASN A 241 12.77 -3.03 7.94
CA ASN A 241 11.64 -3.76 8.51
C ASN A 241 10.30 -2.99 8.63
N TRP A 242 10.18 -1.80 8.03
CA TRP A 242 8.91 -1.08 8.02
C TRP A 242 7.97 -1.50 6.89
N PHE A 243 8.53 -1.94 5.78
CA PHE A 243 7.75 -2.45 4.65
C PHE A 243 8.19 -3.87 4.30
N MET A 244 7.22 -4.76 4.20
CA MET A 244 7.39 -6.14 3.76
C MET A 244 6.85 -6.30 2.35
N GLY A 245 7.50 -7.11 1.53
CA GLY A 245 7.13 -7.37 0.14
C GLY A 245 8.10 -6.75 -0.86
N ARG A 246 7.79 -6.87 -2.13
CA ARG A 246 8.58 -6.29 -3.24
C ARG A 246 8.10 -4.89 -3.56
N VAL A 247 9.03 -3.98 -3.74
CA VAL A 247 8.74 -2.61 -4.18
C VAL A 247 9.27 -2.42 -5.58
N PHE A 248 8.38 -2.09 -6.51
CA PHE A 248 8.70 -1.73 -7.88
C PHE A 248 8.55 -0.22 -8.03
N GLU A 249 9.67 0.48 -8.03
CA GLU A 249 9.72 1.91 -8.28
C GLU A 249 10.10 2.18 -9.73
N ARG A 250 9.41 3.12 -10.37
CA ARG A 250 9.69 3.57 -11.73
C ARG A 250 9.62 5.09 -11.81
N PRO A 251 10.49 5.75 -12.59
CA PRO A 251 10.29 7.14 -13.00
C PRO A 251 8.94 7.32 -13.70
N GLY A 252 8.13 8.26 -13.20
CA GLY A 252 6.80 8.55 -13.71
C GLY A 252 6.05 9.43 -12.74
N ASP A 253 5.02 10.09 -13.24
CA ASP A 253 4.21 11.05 -12.50
C ASP A 253 2.78 10.58 -12.34
N GLY A 254 2.07 11.20 -11.40
CA GLY A 254 0.65 11.07 -11.20
C GLY A 254 0.24 9.91 -10.32
N HIS A 255 -0.94 10.07 -9.71
CA HIS A 255 -1.43 9.21 -8.63
C HIS A 255 -2.66 8.38 -8.99
N LEU A 256 -3.41 8.74 -10.05
CA LEU A 256 -4.67 8.06 -10.37
C LEU A 256 -4.44 6.62 -10.83
N LEU A 257 -5.19 5.67 -10.25
CA LEU A 257 -5.03 4.24 -10.52
C LEU A 257 -5.09 3.89 -12.01
N ASN A 258 -6.19 4.26 -12.68
CA ASN A 258 -6.40 3.86 -14.07
C ASN A 258 -5.45 4.58 -15.03
N GLN A 259 -5.34 5.92 -14.88
CA GLN A 259 -4.63 6.78 -15.81
C GLN A 259 -3.11 6.67 -15.72
N HIS A 260 -2.59 6.61 -14.49
CA HIS A 260 -1.15 6.66 -14.27
C HIS A 260 -0.55 5.28 -14.02
N TYR A 261 -1.17 4.44 -13.19
CA TYR A 261 -0.65 3.11 -12.88
C TYR A 261 -1.08 2.07 -13.91
N LEU A 262 -2.39 1.80 -14.06
CA LEU A 262 -2.84 0.70 -14.92
C LEU A 262 -2.56 0.94 -16.41
N ASN A 263 -2.65 2.18 -16.89
CA ASN A 263 -2.31 2.46 -18.28
C ASN A 263 -0.80 2.34 -18.56
N ALA A 264 0.06 2.61 -17.57
CA ALA A 264 1.50 2.45 -17.70
C ALA A 264 1.93 0.98 -17.58
N MET A 265 1.27 0.20 -16.72
CA MET A 265 1.63 -1.19 -16.41
C MET A 265 0.90 -2.20 -17.30
N PHE A 266 -0.36 -1.94 -17.60
CA PHE A 266 -1.27 -2.85 -18.32
C PHE A 266 -2.03 -2.10 -19.43
N PRO A 267 -1.34 -1.49 -20.40
CA PRO A 267 -2.00 -0.77 -21.48
C PRO A 267 -2.89 -1.73 -22.27
N LEU A 268 -4.15 -1.37 -22.48
CA LEU A 268 -5.08 -2.16 -23.27
C LEU A 268 -4.92 -1.86 -24.76
N GLY A 269 -5.04 -2.90 -25.57
CA GLY A 269 -5.27 -2.81 -26.99
C GLY A 269 -6.71 -2.50 -27.34
N ASP A 270 -7.01 -2.31 -28.62
CA ASP A 270 -8.36 -2.06 -29.13
C ASP A 270 -9.29 -3.28 -28.92
N ASP A 271 -8.71 -4.46 -28.81
CA ASP A 271 -9.38 -5.72 -28.49
C ASP A 271 -9.66 -5.91 -26.97
N GLY A 272 -9.31 -4.91 -26.15
CA GLY A 272 -9.45 -4.97 -24.69
C GLY A 272 -8.48 -5.95 -24.02
N THR A 273 -7.43 -6.40 -24.72
CA THR A 273 -6.36 -7.20 -24.12
C THR A 273 -5.19 -6.34 -23.68
N VAL A 274 -4.46 -6.76 -22.66
CA VAL A 274 -3.25 -6.09 -22.21
C VAL A 274 -2.13 -6.37 -23.19
N ARG A 275 -1.50 -5.30 -23.67
CA ARG A 275 -0.34 -5.36 -24.58
C ARG A 275 0.87 -5.94 -23.85
N GLU A 276 1.57 -6.89 -24.51
CA GLU A 276 2.74 -7.56 -23.92
C GLU A 276 3.94 -6.61 -23.71
N LYS A 277 4.09 -5.60 -24.54
CA LYS A 277 5.15 -4.60 -24.41
C LYS A 277 4.59 -3.30 -23.86
N ASN A 278 5.16 -2.81 -22.78
CA ASN A 278 4.84 -1.53 -22.18
C ASN A 278 6.04 -0.99 -21.40
N GLU A 279 6.02 0.32 -21.16
CA GLU A 279 7.17 0.98 -20.56
C GLU A 279 7.48 0.52 -19.13
N PHE A 280 6.46 0.32 -18.29
CA PHE A 280 6.68 -0.04 -16.89
C PHE A 280 7.30 -1.44 -16.78
N MET A 281 6.67 -2.42 -17.40
CA MET A 281 7.06 -3.84 -17.26
C MET A 281 8.36 -4.18 -18.02
N GLU A 282 8.70 -3.39 -19.05
CA GLU A 282 9.96 -3.54 -19.80
C GLU A 282 11.13 -2.76 -19.17
N THR A 283 10.89 -1.99 -18.12
CA THR A 283 11.97 -1.26 -17.44
C THR A 283 12.97 -2.24 -16.84
N ALA A 284 14.27 -1.95 -17.05
CA ALA A 284 15.36 -2.72 -16.48
C ALA A 284 15.34 -2.63 -14.94
N VAL A 285 15.59 -3.75 -14.29
CA VAL A 285 15.64 -3.85 -12.84
C VAL A 285 17.07 -3.60 -12.37
N GLN A 286 17.23 -2.64 -11.46
CA GLN A 286 18.41 -2.50 -10.63
C GLN A 286 18.04 -2.98 -9.22
N MET A 287 18.73 -4.01 -8.75
CA MET A 287 18.54 -4.46 -7.37
C MET A 287 19.20 -3.46 -6.43
N ALA A 288 18.43 -2.92 -5.47
CA ALA A 288 19.00 -2.09 -4.44
C ALA A 288 19.96 -2.93 -3.58
N GLU A 289 21.20 -2.46 -3.40
CA GLU A 289 22.08 -3.05 -2.41
C GLU A 289 21.50 -2.81 -1.02
N PRO A 290 21.56 -3.80 -0.09
CA PRO A 290 21.21 -3.55 1.30
C PRO A 290 22.19 -2.51 1.81
N LYS A 291 21.67 -1.48 2.42
CA LYS A 291 22.48 -0.61 3.26
C LYS A 291 22.93 -1.47 4.44
N ASP A 292 24.24 -1.68 4.58
CA ASP A 292 24.83 -2.29 5.77
C ASP A 292 24.36 -1.47 6.99
N CYS A 293 23.41 -2.03 7.74
CA CYS A 293 22.95 -1.44 9.00
C CYS A 293 24.04 -1.46 10.09
N ASP A 294 25.19 -2.08 9.81
CA ASP A 294 26.25 -2.31 10.79
C ASP A 294 27.26 -1.14 10.90
N SER A 295 27.24 -0.17 9.99
CA SER A 295 28.27 0.90 10.02
C SER A 295 27.96 2.08 10.96
N GLU A 296 26.72 2.24 11.42
CA GLU A 296 26.36 3.32 12.38
C GLU A 296 26.20 2.81 13.83
N ALA A 297 26.07 1.48 14.07
CA ALA A 297 25.95 0.92 15.40
C ALA A 297 27.31 0.71 16.12
N ALA A 298 28.44 0.83 15.42
CA ALA A 298 29.77 0.56 15.97
C ALA A 298 30.41 1.74 16.73
N SER A 299 29.74 2.90 16.85
CA SER A 299 30.30 4.09 17.56
C SER A 299 29.64 4.40 18.91
N HIS A 300 28.74 3.57 19.43
CA HIS A 300 28.20 3.74 20.78
C HIS A 300 28.54 2.55 21.68
N GLU A 301 29.55 2.80 22.49
CA GLU A 301 29.93 2.24 23.81
C GLU A 301 29.36 0.87 24.20
N THR A 302 30.33 -0.03 24.41
CA THR A 302 30.22 -1.26 25.19
C THR A 302 29.55 -1.04 26.54
N ALA A 303 28.29 -1.47 26.67
CA ALA A 303 27.67 -1.71 27.96
C ALA A 303 27.90 -3.17 28.39
N PRO A 304 28.22 -3.43 29.64
CA PRO A 304 28.57 -4.78 30.12
C PRO A 304 27.33 -5.68 30.17
N ALA A 305 27.53 -6.94 29.83
CA ALA A 305 26.53 -8.01 29.91
C ALA A 305 25.98 -8.15 31.33
N LEU A 306 24.65 -8.11 31.49
CA LEU A 306 23.96 -8.46 32.73
C LEU A 306 23.47 -9.90 32.69
N PRO A 307 23.50 -10.61 33.82
CA PRO A 307 23.14 -12.03 33.90
C PRO A 307 21.65 -12.28 33.86
N VAL A 308 21.27 -13.40 33.27
CA VAL A 308 19.88 -13.89 33.20
C VAL A 308 19.37 -14.17 34.61
N GLY A 309 18.34 -13.42 35.02
CA GLY A 309 17.61 -13.64 36.27
C GLY A 309 16.14 -13.34 36.07
N SER A 310 15.31 -14.34 36.39
CA SER A 310 13.83 -14.26 36.37
C SER A 310 13.33 -13.14 37.28
N GLY A 311 12.50 -12.23 36.76
CA GLY A 311 11.87 -11.18 37.58
C GLY A 311 10.85 -10.32 36.83
N VAL A 312 9.68 -10.27 37.38
CA VAL A 312 8.48 -9.48 37.05
C VAL A 312 8.84 -8.05 36.65
N VAL A 313 8.38 -7.60 35.49
CA VAL A 313 8.52 -6.21 35.04
C VAL A 313 7.36 -5.37 35.57
N ARG A 314 7.68 -4.41 36.43
CA ARG A 314 6.82 -3.33 36.87
C ARG A 314 7.07 -2.11 35.99
N ALA A 315 6.01 -1.58 35.39
CA ALA A 315 6.08 -0.37 34.58
C ALA A 315 6.44 0.86 35.44
N THR A 316 7.47 1.60 35.03
CA THR A 316 7.69 2.97 35.53
C THR A 316 7.80 3.91 34.32
N ASN A 317 6.94 4.93 34.33
CA ASN A 317 6.95 6.03 33.38
C ASN A 317 8.26 6.84 33.48
N GLY A 318 8.98 6.95 32.38
CA GLY A 318 10.07 7.90 32.21
C GLY A 318 9.95 8.56 30.84
N ILE A 319 9.42 9.77 30.81
CA ILE A 319 9.28 10.58 29.60
C ILE A 319 10.65 11.23 29.33
N ASN A 320 11.37 10.74 28.32
CA ASN A 320 12.54 11.42 27.77
C ASN A 320 12.13 12.23 26.54
N SER A 321 12.02 13.56 26.73
CA SER A 321 11.55 14.55 25.76
C SER A 321 12.57 14.92 24.67
N SER A 322 13.75 14.30 24.61
CA SER A 322 14.82 14.63 23.66
C SER A 322 14.75 13.92 22.30
N SER A 323 14.05 12.79 22.22
CA SER A 323 13.97 11.99 20.97
C SER A 323 12.96 12.54 19.93
N HIS A 324 12.02 13.39 20.36
CA HIS A 324 11.00 13.95 19.47
C HIS A 324 11.47 15.15 18.63
N ARG A 325 12.50 15.84 19.07
CA ARG A 325 13.00 17.04 18.35
C ARG A 325 13.80 16.67 17.12
N ASN A 326 14.69 15.70 17.23
CA ASN A 326 15.50 15.22 16.09
C ASN A 326 14.68 14.54 15.00
N ARG A 327 13.52 13.96 15.35
CA ARG A 327 12.64 13.30 14.37
C ARG A 327 11.88 14.30 13.49
N ARG A 328 11.55 15.48 14.01
CA ARG A 328 10.87 16.54 13.23
C ARG A 328 11.83 17.28 12.29
N GLU A 329 13.06 17.49 12.70
CA GLU A 329 14.07 18.13 11.86
C GLU A 329 14.49 17.26 10.68
N GLY A 330 14.72 15.98 10.87
CA GLY A 330 15.01 15.04 9.78
C GLY A 330 13.87 14.87 8.77
N MET A 331 12.63 15.03 9.22
CA MET A 331 11.46 14.97 8.32
C MET A 331 11.32 16.25 7.47
N LEU A 332 11.72 17.40 8.01
CA LEU A 332 11.68 18.69 7.28
C LEU A 332 12.82 18.77 6.26
N GLU A 333 14.02 18.32 6.62
CA GLU A 333 15.16 18.25 5.70
C GLU A 333 14.91 17.25 4.56
N SER A 334 14.27 16.11 4.83
CA SER A 334 13.86 15.15 3.78
C SER A 334 12.88 15.78 2.79
N LEU A 335 11.94 16.61 3.26
CA LEU A 335 10.99 17.33 2.40
C LEU A 335 11.67 18.38 1.51
N ILE A 336 12.71 19.03 1.98
CA ILE A 336 13.43 20.10 1.25
C ILE A 336 14.41 19.50 0.23
N THR A 337 15.07 18.42 0.55
CA THR A 337 16.09 17.79 -0.32
C THR A 337 15.49 17.10 -1.54
N HIS A 338 14.20 16.72 -1.52
CA HIS A 338 13.53 16.02 -2.61
C HIS A 338 12.78 16.93 -3.60
N MET A 339 12.87 18.26 -3.45
CA MET A 339 12.24 19.21 -4.38
C MET A 339 13.08 19.54 -5.63
N THR A 340 14.24 18.95 -5.79
CA THR A 340 15.04 19.12 -7.02
C THR A 340 14.84 17.94 -7.96
N PRO A 341 14.38 18.13 -9.20
CA PRO A 341 14.23 17.03 -10.15
C PRO A 341 15.61 16.59 -10.62
N SER A 342 16.03 15.39 -10.25
CA SER A 342 17.15 14.73 -10.91
C SER A 342 16.67 14.11 -12.22
N VAL A 343 17.05 14.70 -13.34
CA VAL A 343 16.91 14.10 -14.66
C VAL A 343 17.94 12.97 -14.78
N GLY A 344 17.51 11.76 -14.54
CA GLY A 344 18.34 10.55 -14.64
C GLY A 344 17.62 9.46 -15.41
N ALA A 345 18.35 8.82 -16.33
CA ALA A 345 17.89 7.81 -17.27
C ALA A 345 17.06 6.68 -16.61
N GLY A 346 15.97 6.31 -17.28
CA GLY A 346 14.91 5.42 -16.79
C GLY A 346 15.33 4.01 -16.38
N SER A 347 15.76 3.83 -15.14
CA SER A 347 15.88 2.53 -14.49
C SER A 347 14.85 2.38 -13.39
N SER A 348 14.27 1.18 -13.25
CA SER A 348 13.35 0.85 -12.15
C SER A 348 14.11 0.19 -11.01
N LEU A 349 13.80 0.63 -9.78
CA LEU A 349 14.34 0.03 -8.56
C LEU A 349 13.39 -1.06 -8.06
N VAL A 350 13.89 -2.27 -7.87
CA VAL A 350 13.17 -3.36 -7.18
C VAL A 350 13.87 -3.60 -5.85
N GLN A 351 13.14 -3.38 -4.76
CA GLN A 351 13.63 -3.63 -3.42
C GLN A 351 12.92 -4.86 -2.84
N ASP A 352 13.66 -5.93 -2.59
CA ASP A 352 13.18 -7.12 -1.89
C ASP A 352 13.65 -7.02 -0.43
N VAL A 353 12.75 -6.61 0.46
CA VAL A 353 13.06 -6.31 1.88
C VAL A 353 13.18 -7.59 2.71
N ASN A 354 12.97 -8.76 2.10
CA ASN A 354 12.87 -10.04 2.81
C ASN A 354 13.90 -11.09 2.40
N SER A 355 14.83 -10.76 1.49
CA SER A 355 15.85 -11.72 1.02
C SER A 355 17.21 -11.46 1.65
N PRO A 356 17.93 -12.49 2.10
CA PRO A 356 19.35 -12.32 2.44
C PRO A 356 20.10 -11.93 1.17
N VAL A 357 20.77 -10.80 1.23
CA VAL A 357 21.37 -10.18 0.07
C VAL A 357 22.65 -10.89 -0.32
N HIS A 358 22.70 -11.36 -1.55
CA HIS A 358 23.95 -11.66 -2.22
C HIS A 358 24.45 -10.41 -2.97
N LYS A 359 25.68 -10.03 -2.67
CA LYS A 359 26.45 -8.99 -3.34
C LYS A 359 26.46 -9.24 -4.85
N ILE A 360 25.77 -8.40 -5.62
CA ILE A 360 25.79 -8.47 -7.10
C ILE A 360 26.86 -7.52 -7.59
N VAL A 361 27.95 -8.07 -8.07
CA VAL A 361 29.01 -7.33 -8.77
C VAL A 361 28.55 -7.01 -10.19
N ASN A 362 28.67 -5.76 -10.57
CA ASN A 362 28.28 -5.18 -11.84
C ASN A 362 28.96 -5.90 -13.02
N ARG A 363 28.23 -6.73 -13.78
CA ARG A 363 28.64 -7.24 -15.08
C ARG A 363 27.49 -7.05 -16.07
N GLN A 364 27.74 -6.42 -17.20
CA GLN A 364 26.87 -6.30 -18.35
C GLN A 364 26.43 -7.68 -18.84
N SER A 365 25.21 -8.08 -18.49
CA SER A 365 24.55 -9.23 -19.12
C SER A 365 23.04 -9.10 -18.95
N SER A 366 22.28 -9.66 -19.86
CA SER A 366 20.82 -9.70 -20.04
C SER A 366 20.02 -8.90 -18.98
N THR A 367 19.53 -7.74 -19.38
CA THR A 367 18.78 -6.84 -18.51
C THR A 367 17.50 -7.51 -18.03
N LEU A 368 17.49 -7.95 -16.76
CA LEU A 368 16.27 -8.37 -16.06
C LEU A 368 15.29 -7.21 -16.01
N ARG A 369 14.00 -7.48 -16.19
CA ARG A 369 12.95 -6.48 -16.32
C ARG A 369 11.92 -6.66 -15.21
N VAL A 370 11.15 -5.62 -14.91
CA VAL A 370 10.09 -5.66 -13.90
C VAL A 370 9.14 -6.86 -14.12
N LYS A 371 8.75 -7.11 -15.38
CA LYS A 371 7.87 -8.25 -15.73
C LYS A 371 8.40 -9.62 -15.35
N ASP A 372 9.73 -9.76 -15.18
CA ASP A 372 10.36 -11.03 -14.80
C ASP A 372 10.18 -11.34 -13.31
N PHE A 373 9.84 -10.34 -12.51
CA PHE A 373 9.67 -10.42 -11.07
C PHE A 373 8.25 -10.13 -10.59
N SER A 374 7.45 -9.39 -11.37
CA SER A 374 6.09 -9.04 -11.02
C SER A 374 5.14 -10.22 -11.16
N ARG A 375 4.61 -10.69 -10.03
CA ARG A 375 3.59 -11.74 -9.99
C ARG A 375 2.25 -11.22 -10.51
N LEU A 376 1.90 -9.94 -10.22
CA LEU A 376 0.68 -9.32 -10.73
C LEU A 376 0.67 -9.28 -12.27
N TRP A 377 1.82 -9.06 -12.91
CA TRP A 377 1.92 -9.11 -14.36
C TRP A 377 1.50 -10.45 -14.96
N GLN A 378 1.69 -11.53 -14.24
CA GLN A 378 1.36 -12.88 -14.71
C GLN A 378 -0.15 -13.15 -14.72
N TYR A 379 -0.96 -12.35 -14.00
CA TYR A 379 -2.43 -12.45 -14.03
C TYR A 379 -3.09 -11.79 -15.25
N ARG A 380 -2.36 -10.98 -16.04
CA ARG A 380 -2.94 -10.26 -17.18
C ARG A 380 -3.66 -11.18 -18.16
N ASN A 381 -4.70 -10.67 -18.80
CA ASN A 381 -5.48 -11.37 -19.83
C ASN A 381 -6.04 -12.72 -19.37
N GLY A 382 -6.36 -12.87 -18.09
CA GLY A 382 -6.93 -14.11 -17.56
C GLY A 382 -5.93 -15.22 -17.27
N LYS A 383 -4.62 -14.97 -17.38
CA LYS A 383 -3.59 -15.94 -16.99
C LYS A 383 -3.53 -16.08 -15.47
N SER A 384 -2.87 -17.12 -14.97
CA SER A 384 -2.58 -17.33 -13.55
C SER A 384 -1.08 -17.56 -13.37
N PRO A 385 -0.46 -16.95 -12.33
CA PRO A 385 0.93 -17.22 -12.01
C PRO A 385 1.11 -18.68 -11.54
N PRO A 386 2.31 -19.25 -11.69
CA PRO A 386 2.63 -20.54 -11.10
C PRO A 386 2.60 -20.46 -9.57
N PRO A 387 2.60 -21.60 -8.86
CA PRO A 387 2.77 -21.62 -7.41
C PRO A 387 4.01 -20.79 -7.00
N GLU A 388 3.95 -20.07 -5.88
CA GLU A 388 4.99 -19.14 -5.48
C GLU A 388 6.38 -19.79 -5.37
N ALA A 389 6.45 -21.00 -4.82
CA ALA A 389 7.69 -21.76 -4.72
C ALA A 389 8.33 -22.06 -6.11
N GLN A 390 7.51 -22.29 -7.14
CA GLN A 390 8.00 -22.47 -8.50
C GLN A 390 8.50 -21.13 -9.08
N GLN A 391 7.76 -20.06 -8.87
CA GLN A 391 8.16 -18.71 -9.32
C GLN A 391 9.51 -18.32 -8.72
N LEU A 392 9.71 -18.51 -7.42
CA LEU A 392 10.98 -18.22 -6.74
C LEU A 392 12.15 -19.02 -7.32
N ARG A 393 11.94 -20.31 -7.67
CA ARG A 393 12.95 -21.12 -8.34
C ARG A 393 13.29 -20.59 -9.73
N GLU A 394 12.29 -20.22 -10.51
CA GLU A 394 12.48 -19.67 -11.86
C GLU A 394 13.22 -18.30 -11.81
N GLU A 395 12.89 -17.46 -10.83
CA GLU A 395 13.58 -16.19 -10.60
C GLU A 395 15.04 -16.40 -10.18
N ALA A 396 15.30 -17.36 -9.29
CA ALA A 396 16.67 -17.73 -8.89
C ALA A 396 17.49 -18.23 -10.09
N ALA A 397 16.88 -19.07 -10.94
CA ALA A 397 17.52 -19.55 -12.18
C ALA A 397 17.81 -18.41 -13.16
N LYS A 398 16.88 -17.47 -13.33
CA LYS A 398 17.11 -16.27 -14.19
C LYS A 398 18.24 -15.39 -13.63
N ARG A 399 18.29 -15.20 -12.31
CA ARG A 399 19.39 -14.48 -11.66
C ARG A 399 20.73 -15.16 -11.91
N GLN A 400 20.81 -16.49 -11.77
CA GLN A 400 22.03 -17.27 -12.05
C GLN A 400 22.45 -17.19 -13.54
N ALA A 401 21.50 -17.23 -14.47
CA ALA A 401 21.81 -17.14 -15.90
C ALA A 401 22.24 -15.74 -16.34
N SER A 402 21.98 -14.72 -15.54
CA SER A 402 22.39 -13.33 -15.79
C SER A 402 23.81 -13.01 -15.30
N TRP A 403 24.51 -13.99 -14.66
CA TRP A 403 25.91 -13.92 -14.26
C TRP A 403 26.81 -14.57 -15.29
#